data_e6d271f66371418c60603c275e6493a4
#
_entry.id   e6d271f66371418c60603c275e6493a4
#
_cell.length_a   1.000
_cell.length_b   1.000
_cell.length_c   1.000
_cell.angle_alpha   90.00
_cell.angle_beta   90.00
_cell.angle_gamma   90.00
#
_symmetry.space_group_name_H-M   'P 1'
#
loop_
_entity.id
_entity.type
_entity.pdbx_description
1 polymer ?
#
loop_
_entity_poly.entity_id
_entity_poly.type
_entity_poly.pdbx_seq_one_letter_code
_entity_poly.pdbx_strand_id
1 'polypeptide(L)'
;MGNPKAFLTIHRQEAGYRPVHERIDDFSEVEQTLNSSDRRTQASRCMDCGVPFCHWACPLGNKQPEWQDLLYKGRWREAFHVLEQTCDFPEFTGRICPALCEKSCVLKLSCDEPVTIRENEASIVEAAFREGYIQPVLSLIHISEPTRHAQIS
;
A
#
# COMPACT_ATOMS: atom_id res chain seq x y z
N MET A 1 -17.43 1.62 -5.23
CA MET A 1 -17.14 0.94 -6.51
C MET A 1 -16.27 1.85 -7.35
N GLY A 2 -15.07 1.40 -7.73
CA GLY A 2 -14.18 2.14 -8.63
C GLY A 2 -14.85 2.42 -9.98
N ASN A 3 -14.09 2.91 -10.95
CA ASN A 3 -14.59 3.02 -12.31
C ASN A 3 -14.40 1.68 -13.04
N PRO A 4 -15.43 0.87 -13.23
CA PRO A 4 -15.30 -0.49 -13.75
C PRO A 4 -14.79 -0.54 -15.20
N LYS A 5 -14.70 0.62 -15.87
CA LYS A 5 -14.18 0.75 -17.25
C LYS A 5 -12.84 1.47 -17.31
N ALA A 6 -12.28 1.92 -16.18
CA ALA A 6 -11.04 2.69 -16.17
C ALA A 6 -9.87 1.93 -16.80
N PHE A 7 -9.78 0.62 -16.57
CA PHE A 7 -8.72 -0.21 -17.13
C PHE A 7 -8.71 -0.28 -18.67
N LEU A 8 -9.80 0.10 -19.33
CA LEU A 8 -9.88 0.15 -20.80
C LEU A 8 -9.19 1.40 -21.38
N THR A 9 -9.05 2.44 -20.58
CA THR A 9 -8.55 3.75 -21.04
C THR A 9 -7.31 4.22 -20.30
N ILE A 10 -7.08 3.70 -19.10
CA ILE A 10 -5.96 4.06 -18.22
C ILE A 10 -5.00 2.88 -18.19
N HIS A 11 -3.78 3.08 -18.70
CA HIS A 11 -2.71 2.09 -18.62
C HIS A 11 -2.09 2.03 -17.24
N ARG A 12 -1.46 0.89 -16.93
CA ARG A 12 -0.66 0.72 -15.71
C ARG A 12 0.51 1.70 -15.75
N GLN A 13 0.66 2.47 -14.68
CA GLN A 13 1.79 3.37 -14.47
C GLN A 13 2.41 3.06 -13.11
N GLU A 14 3.67 2.69 -13.13
CA GLU A 14 4.53 2.53 -11.97
C GLU A 14 5.34 3.80 -11.73
N ALA A 15 5.65 4.11 -10.49
CA ALA A 15 6.50 5.25 -10.16
C ALA A 15 7.97 5.02 -10.55
N GLY A 16 8.39 3.76 -10.58
CA GLY A 16 9.74 3.36 -10.92
C GLY A 16 10.75 3.58 -9.80
N TYR A 17 12.01 3.77 -10.19
CA TYR A 17 13.13 3.86 -9.27
C TYR A 17 13.94 5.14 -9.53
N ARG A 18 14.60 5.63 -8.49
CA ARG A 18 15.60 6.70 -8.64
C ARG A 18 16.73 6.28 -9.60
N PRO A 19 17.28 7.22 -10.39
CA PRO A 19 18.42 6.95 -11.26
C PRO A 19 19.61 6.33 -10.51
N VAL A 20 20.31 5.39 -11.14
CA VAL A 20 21.40 4.64 -10.48
C VAL A 20 22.48 5.57 -9.93
N HIS A 21 22.84 6.62 -10.69
CA HIS A 21 23.87 7.58 -10.30
C HIS A 21 23.50 8.42 -9.06
N GLU A 22 22.21 8.57 -8.75
CA GLU A 22 21.78 9.25 -7.53
C GLU A 22 21.76 8.32 -6.31
N ARG A 23 21.54 7.02 -6.55
CA ARG A 23 21.42 6.03 -5.46
C ARG A 23 22.76 5.72 -4.78
N ILE A 24 23.87 5.97 -5.44
CA ILE A 24 25.21 5.71 -4.90
C ILE A 24 25.70 6.80 -3.95
N ASP A 25 25.04 7.94 -3.94
CA ASP A 25 25.45 9.10 -3.16
C ASP A 25 24.78 9.17 -1.78
N ASP A 26 23.70 8.37 -1.55
CA ASP A 26 22.96 8.37 -0.28
C ASP A 26 22.36 7.00 0.07
N PHE A 27 21.76 6.91 1.25
CA PHE A 27 21.01 5.75 1.72
C PHE A 27 19.48 5.97 1.71
N SER A 28 19.01 6.94 0.92
CA SER A 28 17.59 7.24 0.79
C SER A 28 16.84 6.16 0.03
N GLU A 29 15.52 6.14 0.15
CA GLU A 29 14.66 5.18 -0.53
C GLU A 29 14.87 5.17 -2.05
N VAL A 30 14.99 3.97 -2.60
CA VAL A 30 15.24 3.76 -4.03
C VAL A 30 13.96 3.84 -4.85
N GLU A 31 12.86 3.32 -4.31
CA GLU A 31 11.55 3.34 -4.97
C GLU A 31 10.98 4.76 -4.94
N GLN A 32 10.37 5.16 -6.06
CA GLN A 32 9.65 6.42 -6.15
C GLN A 32 8.16 6.19 -5.89
N THR A 33 7.42 7.24 -5.63
CA THR A 33 5.98 7.20 -5.49
C THR A 33 5.31 8.19 -6.42
N LEU A 34 4.15 7.81 -6.96
CA LEU A 34 3.32 8.72 -7.72
C LEU A 34 2.71 9.79 -6.80
N ASN A 35 2.40 10.95 -7.35
CA ASN A 35 1.61 11.95 -6.64
C ASN A 35 0.20 11.42 -6.33
N SER A 36 -0.51 12.08 -5.43
CA SER A 36 -1.82 11.65 -4.95
C SER A 36 -2.89 11.55 -6.04
N SER A 37 -2.84 12.41 -7.06
CA SER A 37 -3.77 12.38 -8.20
C SER A 37 -3.57 11.15 -9.07
N ASP A 38 -2.30 10.91 -9.47
CA ASP A 38 -1.98 9.77 -10.31
C ASP A 38 -2.19 8.44 -9.56
N ARG A 39 -1.90 8.42 -8.26
CA ARG A 39 -2.17 7.26 -7.41
C ARG A 39 -3.66 6.92 -7.35
N ARG A 40 -4.53 7.93 -7.21
CA ARG A 40 -5.98 7.75 -7.29
C ARG A 40 -6.42 7.24 -8.67
N THR A 41 -5.82 7.78 -9.71
CA THR A 41 -6.07 7.33 -11.10
C THR A 41 -5.68 5.87 -11.28
N GLN A 42 -4.53 5.44 -10.76
CA GLN A 42 -4.13 4.04 -10.79
C GLN A 42 -5.06 3.14 -9.95
N ALA A 43 -5.51 3.59 -8.79
CA ALA A 43 -6.47 2.87 -7.97
C ALA A 43 -7.82 2.67 -8.68
N SER A 44 -8.25 3.62 -9.52
CA SER A 44 -9.50 3.53 -10.28
C SER A 44 -9.54 2.36 -11.27
N ARG A 45 -8.39 1.79 -11.65
CA ARG A 45 -8.29 0.63 -12.53
C ARG A 45 -8.82 -0.66 -11.90
N CYS A 46 -8.99 -0.68 -10.57
CA CYS A 46 -9.58 -1.82 -9.89
C CYS A 46 -11.04 -2.02 -10.32
N MET A 47 -11.35 -3.22 -10.83
CA MET A 47 -12.69 -3.56 -11.31
C MET A 47 -13.68 -3.91 -10.18
N ASP A 48 -13.21 -3.98 -8.94
CA ASP A 48 -14.03 -4.42 -7.80
C ASP A 48 -14.70 -5.79 -8.05
N CYS A 49 -13.88 -6.78 -8.33
CA CYS A 49 -14.33 -8.12 -8.71
C CYS A 49 -15.18 -8.77 -7.62
N GLY A 50 -16.33 -9.33 -7.96
CA GLY A 50 -17.17 -10.08 -7.03
C GLY A 50 -16.50 -11.35 -6.48
N VAL A 51 -15.52 -11.90 -7.20
CA VAL A 51 -14.59 -12.94 -6.73
C VAL A 51 -13.18 -12.39 -6.87
N PRO A 52 -12.64 -11.74 -5.83
CA PRO A 52 -11.34 -11.05 -5.90
C PRO A 52 -10.18 -12.02 -5.74
N PHE A 53 -9.61 -12.49 -6.84
CA PHE A 53 -8.45 -13.38 -6.80
C PHE A 53 -7.24 -12.76 -6.10
N CYS A 54 -7.10 -11.44 -6.13
CA CYS A 54 -6.08 -10.72 -5.38
C CYS A 54 -6.20 -10.94 -3.85
N HIS A 55 -7.42 -10.92 -3.31
CA HIS A 55 -7.70 -11.22 -1.92
C HIS A 55 -7.32 -12.68 -1.57
N TRP A 56 -7.70 -13.63 -2.43
CA TRP A 56 -7.42 -15.05 -2.20
C TRP A 56 -5.94 -15.40 -2.30
N ALA A 57 -5.20 -14.71 -3.15
CA ALA A 57 -3.77 -14.94 -3.32
C ALA A 57 -2.92 -14.29 -2.22
N CYS A 58 -3.48 -13.36 -1.45
CA CYS A 58 -2.80 -12.73 -0.33
C CYS A 58 -2.82 -13.64 0.89
N PRO A 59 -1.67 -14.07 1.46
CA PRO A 59 -1.63 -14.87 2.68
C PRO A 59 -2.28 -14.21 3.89
N LEU A 60 -2.34 -12.86 3.90
CA LEU A 60 -2.98 -12.08 4.95
C LEU A 60 -4.50 -11.92 4.73
N GLY A 61 -5.03 -12.34 3.59
CA GLY A 61 -6.43 -12.09 3.23
C GLY A 61 -6.76 -10.61 3.12
N ASN A 62 -5.82 -9.81 2.62
CA ASN A 62 -5.97 -8.36 2.54
C ASN A 62 -7.11 -7.97 1.58
N LYS A 63 -7.88 -6.97 1.96
CA LYS A 63 -9.09 -6.52 1.27
C LYS A 63 -8.78 -5.48 0.18
N GLN A 64 -8.05 -5.91 -0.87
CA GLN A 64 -7.57 -5.00 -1.91
C GLN A 64 -8.69 -4.22 -2.62
N PRO A 65 -9.82 -4.81 -3.05
CA PRO A 65 -10.84 -4.04 -3.75
C PRO A 65 -11.42 -2.91 -2.91
N GLU A 66 -11.67 -3.16 -1.63
CA GLU A 66 -12.29 -2.21 -0.72
C GLU A 66 -11.43 -0.97 -0.49
N TRP A 67 -10.15 -1.14 -0.14
CA TRP A 67 -9.29 0.01 0.08
C TRP A 67 -8.85 0.68 -1.24
N GLN A 68 -8.82 -0.04 -2.38
CA GLN A 68 -8.62 0.57 -3.69
C GLN A 68 -9.77 1.53 -4.06
N ASP A 69 -11.01 1.15 -3.79
CA ASP A 69 -12.16 2.02 -4.02
C ASP A 69 -12.12 3.28 -3.15
N LEU A 70 -11.75 3.12 -1.89
CA LEU A 70 -11.58 4.25 -0.97
C LEU A 70 -10.43 5.18 -1.41
N LEU A 71 -9.31 4.62 -1.83
CA LEU A 71 -8.18 5.37 -2.37
C LEU A 71 -8.57 6.15 -3.64
N TYR A 72 -9.26 5.52 -4.57
CA TYR A 72 -9.80 6.19 -5.76
C TYR A 72 -10.68 7.39 -5.39
N LYS A 73 -11.56 7.24 -4.41
CA LYS A 73 -12.43 8.31 -3.91
C LYS A 73 -11.68 9.40 -3.13
N GLY A 74 -10.40 9.22 -2.86
CA GLY A 74 -9.59 10.14 -2.07
C GLY A 74 -9.83 10.05 -0.56
N ARG A 75 -10.45 8.96 -0.09
CA ARG A 75 -10.73 8.68 1.32
C ARG A 75 -9.56 7.93 1.97
N TRP A 76 -8.40 8.59 2.02
CA TRP A 76 -7.13 8.00 2.45
C TRP A 76 -7.16 7.39 3.85
N ARG A 77 -7.76 8.10 4.81
CA ARG A 77 -7.88 7.62 6.18
C ARG A 77 -8.69 6.33 6.28
N GLU A 78 -9.79 6.27 5.55
CA GLU A 78 -10.63 5.07 5.55
C GLU A 78 -9.98 3.92 4.78
N ALA A 79 -9.26 4.22 3.70
CA ALA A 79 -8.44 3.22 3.00
C ALA A 79 -7.40 2.61 3.94
N PHE A 80 -6.73 3.43 4.76
CA PHE A 80 -5.80 2.97 5.79
C PHE A 80 -6.51 2.08 6.82
N HIS A 81 -7.66 2.48 7.35
CA HIS A 81 -8.42 1.67 8.32
C HIS A 81 -8.86 0.31 7.78
N VAL A 82 -9.17 0.20 6.49
CA VAL A 82 -9.46 -1.11 5.88
C VAL A 82 -8.20 -1.94 5.70
N LEU A 83 -7.09 -1.30 5.33
CA LEU A 83 -5.79 -1.96 5.14
C LEU A 83 -5.26 -2.54 6.46
N GLU A 84 -5.27 -1.75 7.54
CA GLU A 84 -4.76 -2.16 8.86
C GLU A 84 -5.54 -3.33 9.50
N GLN A 85 -6.77 -3.61 9.06
CA GLN A 85 -7.54 -4.75 9.57
C GLN A 85 -6.89 -6.11 9.28
N THR A 86 -6.06 -6.18 8.26
CA THR A 86 -5.45 -7.42 7.79
C THR A 86 -3.94 -7.33 7.59
N CYS A 87 -3.37 -6.15 7.60
CA CYS A 87 -1.94 -5.92 7.39
C CYS A 87 -1.39 -4.99 8.48
N ASP A 88 -0.63 -5.56 9.42
CA ASP A 88 -0.06 -4.82 10.56
C ASP A 88 1.14 -3.94 10.17
N PHE A 89 1.85 -4.30 9.09
CA PHE A 89 3.07 -3.63 8.66
C PHE A 89 3.05 -3.27 7.16
N PRO A 90 2.08 -2.45 6.70
CA PRO A 90 1.94 -2.13 5.29
C PRO A 90 3.13 -1.32 4.73
N GLU A 91 3.91 -0.65 5.56
CA GLU A 91 5.15 0.02 5.18
C GLU A 91 6.22 -0.95 4.67
N PHE A 92 6.24 -2.19 5.18
CA PHE A 92 7.14 -3.24 4.71
C PHE A 92 6.53 -4.00 3.54
N THR A 93 5.29 -4.47 3.68
CA THR A 93 4.65 -5.27 2.62
C THR A 93 4.47 -4.47 1.33
N GLY A 94 4.17 -3.20 1.41
CA GLY A 94 4.10 -2.30 0.26
C GLY A 94 5.41 -2.14 -0.52
N ARG A 95 6.56 -2.55 0.07
CA ARG A 95 7.88 -2.45 -0.54
C ARG A 95 8.49 -3.81 -0.90
N ILE A 96 8.49 -4.76 0.02
CA ILE A 96 9.23 -6.02 -0.13
C ILE A 96 8.37 -7.22 -0.54
N CYS A 97 7.04 -7.09 -0.49
CA CYS A 97 6.14 -8.18 -0.86
C CYS A 97 6.28 -8.54 -2.34
N PRO A 98 6.32 -9.85 -2.69
CA PRO A 98 6.35 -10.30 -4.09
C PRO A 98 5.06 -10.01 -4.86
N ALA A 99 4.08 -9.36 -4.25
CA ALA A 99 2.82 -8.92 -4.83
C ALA A 99 2.02 -10.05 -5.50
N LEU A 100 1.76 -11.14 -4.76
CA LEU A 100 0.94 -12.25 -5.24
C LEU A 100 -0.46 -11.78 -5.67
N CYS A 101 -0.99 -10.76 -5.02
CA CYS A 101 -2.24 -10.10 -5.37
C CYS A 101 -2.23 -9.49 -6.78
N GLU A 102 -1.11 -8.88 -7.19
CA GLU A 102 -0.96 -8.35 -8.56
C GLU A 102 -0.83 -9.48 -9.58
N LYS A 103 -0.09 -10.54 -9.23
CA LYS A 103 0.09 -11.72 -10.10
C LYS A 103 -1.22 -12.46 -10.37
N SER A 104 -2.14 -12.45 -9.41
CA SER A 104 -3.46 -13.06 -9.50
C SER A 104 -4.58 -12.12 -9.96
N CYS A 105 -4.26 -10.84 -10.18
CA CYS A 105 -5.24 -9.87 -10.65
C CYS A 105 -5.83 -10.27 -12.00
N VAL A 106 -7.16 -10.17 -12.16
CA VAL A 106 -7.84 -10.50 -13.40
C VAL A 106 -7.30 -9.71 -14.60
N LEU A 107 -6.90 -8.45 -14.38
CA LEU A 107 -6.28 -7.62 -15.41
C LEU A 107 -4.92 -8.17 -15.87
N LYS A 108 -4.22 -8.92 -15.03
CA LYS A 108 -2.99 -9.61 -15.44
C LYS A 108 -3.25 -10.65 -16.53
N LEU A 109 -4.38 -11.35 -16.42
CA LEU A 109 -4.77 -12.37 -17.39
C LEU A 109 -5.28 -11.78 -18.71
N SER A 110 -5.94 -10.63 -18.67
CA SER A 110 -6.61 -10.05 -19.84
C SER A 110 -5.73 -9.10 -20.65
N CYS A 111 -4.94 -8.27 -20.01
CA CYS A 111 -4.14 -7.24 -20.66
C CYS A 111 -2.69 -7.14 -20.16
N ASP A 112 -2.28 -8.04 -19.29
CA ASP A 112 -0.94 -8.07 -18.65
C ASP A 112 -0.61 -6.80 -17.83
N GLU A 113 -1.63 -6.03 -17.48
CA GLU A 113 -1.50 -4.80 -16.73
C GLU A 113 -2.30 -4.84 -15.41
N PRO A 114 -1.87 -5.60 -14.38
CA PRO A 114 -2.56 -5.65 -13.10
C PRO A 114 -2.65 -4.27 -12.44
N VAL A 115 -3.54 -4.11 -11.47
CA VAL A 115 -3.57 -2.92 -10.62
C VAL A 115 -2.27 -2.81 -9.84
N THR A 116 -1.75 -1.60 -9.63
CA THR A 116 -0.54 -1.31 -8.85
C THR A 116 -0.82 -1.43 -7.34
N ILE A 117 -1.15 -2.65 -6.89
CA ILE A 117 -1.66 -2.90 -5.53
C ILE A 117 -0.58 -2.59 -4.50
N ARG A 118 0.63 -3.11 -4.71
CA ARG A 118 1.75 -2.93 -3.79
C ARG A 118 2.13 -1.46 -3.59
N GLU A 119 2.26 -0.72 -4.66
CA GLU A 119 2.57 0.71 -4.59
C GLU A 119 1.43 1.55 -3.98
N ASN A 120 0.18 1.17 -4.25
CA ASN A 120 -0.98 1.83 -3.65
C ASN A 120 -1.01 1.59 -2.13
N GLU A 121 -0.68 0.38 -1.68
CA GLU A 121 -0.53 0.03 -0.26
C GLU A 121 0.54 0.90 0.42
N ALA A 122 1.75 0.96 -0.17
CA ALA A 122 2.82 1.82 0.32
C ALA A 122 2.39 3.30 0.40
N SER A 123 1.67 3.79 -0.61
CA SER A 123 1.20 5.18 -0.63
C SER A 123 0.16 5.48 0.44
N ILE A 124 -0.71 4.52 0.77
CA ILE A 124 -1.72 4.67 1.83
C ILE A 124 -1.02 4.79 3.19
N VAL A 125 -0.06 3.93 3.49
CA VAL A 125 0.63 3.97 4.78
C VAL A 125 1.51 5.21 4.92
N GLU A 126 2.19 5.64 3.86
CA GLU A 126 2.96 6.89 3.85
C GLU A 126 2.06 8.11 4.12
N ALA A 127 0.87 8.13 3.52
CA ALA A 127 -0.11 9.16 3.84
C ALA A 127 -0.56 9.07 5.31
N ALA A 128 -0.74 7.87 5.85
CA ALA A 128 -1.15 7.68 7.24
C ALA A 128 -0.09 8.19 8.24
N PHE A 129 1.20 7.96 7.98
CA PHE A 129 2.29 8.54 8.77
C PHE A 129 2.33 10.06 8.66
N ARG A 130 2.29 10.58 7.45
CA ARG A 130 2.38 12.04 7.21
C ARG A 130 1.22 12.81 7.82
N GLU A 131 0.01 12.28 7.75
CA GLU A 131 -1.21 12.90 8.27
C GLU A 131 -1.46 12.56 9.76
N GLY A 132 -0.60 11.76 10.38
CA GLY A 132 -0.70 11.40 11.79
C GLY A 132 -1.87 10.47 12.14
N TYR A 133 -2.32 9.63 11.21
CA TYR A 133 -3.35 8.62 11.49
C TYR A 133 -2.80 7.49 12.35
N ILE A 134 -1.50 7.21 12.21
CA ILE A 134 -0.79 6.23 13.01
C ILE A 134 -0.29 6.92 14.28
N GLN A 135 -0.77 6.44 15.42
CA GLN A 135 -0.35 6.94 16.73
C GLN A 135 0.41 5.82 17.48
N PRO A 136 1.51 6.15 18.14
CA PRO A 136 2.22 5.16 18.94
C PRO A 136 1.34 4.69 20.11
N VAL A 137 1.16 3.37 20.22
CA VAL A 137 0.49 2.76 21.38
C VAL A 137 1.54 2.53 22.45
N LEU A 138 1.67 3.49 23.35
CA LEU A 138 2.59 3.38 24.50
C LEU A 138 1.87 2.73 25.68
N SER A 139 2.31 1.54 26.07
CA SER A 139 1.89 0.91 27.32
C SER A 139 2.76 1.39 28.49
N LEU A 140 2.26 1.20 29.72
CA LEU A 140 3.03 1.48 30.94
C LEU A 140 4.34 0.68 31.02
N ILE A 141 4.38 -0.51 30.42
CA ILE A 141 5.59 -1.34 30.32
C ILE A 141 6.66 -0.61 29.49
N HIS A 142 6.29 -0.06 28.34
CA HIS A 142 7.23 0.68 27.48
C HIS A 142 7.74 1.97 28.11
N ILE A 143 6.95 2.59 28.99
CA ILE A 143 7.35 3.80 29.70
C ILE A 143 8.29 3.47 30.89
N SER A 144 8.08 2.34 31.56
CA SER A 144 8.83 1.95 32.76
C SER A 144 10.11 1.15 32.48
N GLU A 145 10.24 0.55 31.31
CA GLU A 145 11.34 -0.35 30.98
C GLU A 145 12.74 0.33 30.98
N PRO A 146 12.91 1.57 30.47
CA PRO A 146 14.19 2.26 30.55
C PRO A 146 14.74 2.43 31.99
N THR A 147 13.85 2.52 32.98
CA THR A 147 14.25 2.66 34.40
C THR A 147 14.62 1.32 35.04
N ARG A 148 14.09 0.22 34.53
CA ARG A 148 14.37 -1.12 35.04
C ARG A 148 15.79 -1.60 34.70
N HIS A 149 16.27 -1.28 33.50
CA HIS A 149 17.63 -1.58 33.07
C HIS A 149 18.70 -0.77 33.83
N ALA A 150 18.35 0.42 34.26
CA ALA A 150 19.26 1.24 35.09
C ALA A 150 19.40 0.77 36.54
N GLN A 151 18.52 -0.11 37.02
CA GLN A 151 18.56 -0.64 38.41
C GLN A 151 19.32 -1.98 38.53
N ILE A 152 19.79 -2.56 37.44
CA ILE A 152 20.48 -3.86 37.39
C ILE A 152 22.02 -3.67 37.19
N SER A 153 22.49 -2.47 37.06
CA SER A 153 23.91 -2.08 37.00
C SER A 153 24.41 -1.50 38.36
#